data_33cba5ce9e165b2282aea34d65672af9
#
_entry.id   33cba5ce9e165b2282aea34d65672af9
#
_cell.length_a   1.000
_cell.length_b   1.000
_cell.length_c   1.000
_cell.angle_alpha   90.00
_cell.angle_beta   90.00
_cell.angle_gamma   90.00
#
_symmetry.space_group_name_H-M   'P 1'
#
loop_
_entity.id
_entity.type
_entity.pdbx_description
1 polymer ?
#
loop_
_entity_poly.entity_id
_entity_poly.type
_entity_poly.pdbx_seq_one_letter_code
_entity_poly.pdbx_strand_id
1 'polypeptide(L)'
;MEIKSYIKYVLCAICLLSTTAMSAQDFDELWITGTAVPGGAQKMERTPDGQFRYAGPLGEGQARVQSTESAQAATLWLQPDDEDAQFVNNGMGYLSTTDKDAKGLAVTFAANYYRLYVNPMEGTMRGELFHPWNELFLGGGATKNGWEKLKMQPFTQSKADACVWTWEGELKRNDKVEEPDAFKFEGVEEWGQKELHPFSANADILHTSLLRTGGKDTKWRIRRDGRYRLTVNILKETVKAEYLGE
;
A
#
# COMPACT_ATOMS: atom_id res chain seq x y z
N MET A 1 -11.56 58.31 30.31
CA MET A 1 -10.23 57.86 29.89
C MET A 1 -10.26 56.32 29.79
N GLU A 2 -10.19 55.83 28.56
CA GLU A 2 -9.68 54.53 28.13
C GLU A 2 -10.29 53.21 28.59
N ILE A 3 -11.53 52.96 28.15
CA ILE A 3 -12.09 51.61 28.11
C ILE A 3 -12.21 51.13 26.63
N LYS A 4 -12.06 52.01 25.66
CA LYS A 4 -12.20 51.66 24.21
C LYS A 4 -11.00 50.97 23.56
N SER A 5 -9.85 50.92 24.24
CA SER A 5 -8.64 50.30 23.66
C SER A 5 -8.51 48.81 23.91
N TYR A 6 -9.06 48.29 25.00
CA TYR A 6 -8.96 46.87 25.34
C TYR A 6 -9.85 45.95 24.48
N ILE A 7 -10.96 46.46 23.95
CA ILE A 7 -11.89 45.69 23.15
C ILE A 7 -11.33 45.33 21.76
N LYS A 8 -10.44 46.17 21.22
CA LYS A 8 -9.80 45.92 19.93
C LYS A 8 -8.75 44.78 19.96
N TYR A 9 -8.11 44.56 21.08
CA TYR A 9 -7.10 43.49 21.21
C TYR A 9 -7.71 42.12 21.58
N VAL A 10 -8.88 42.11 22.22
CA VAL A 10 -9.58 40.88 22.54
C VAL A 10 -10.29 40.30 21.31
N LEU A 11 -10.76 41.11 20.36
CA LEU A 11 -11.34 40.59 19.10
C LEU A 11 -10.28 40.09 18.09
N CYS A 12 -9.03 40.53 18.14
CA CYS A 12 -7.96 40.01 17.31
C CYS A 12 -7.37 38.67 17.81
N ALA A 13 -7.53 38.37 19.10
CA ALA A 13 -7.00 37.13 19.68
C ALA A 13 -7.90 35.91 19.51
N ILE A 14 -9.15 36.10 19.12
CA ILE A 14 -10.15 35.01 18.93
C ILE A 14 -10.15 34.47 17.47
N CYS A 15 -9.54 35.19 16.53
CA CYS A 15 -9.49 34.75 15.11
C CYS A 15 -8.27 33.85 14.74
N LEU A 16 -7.45 33.40 15.68
CA LEU A 16 -6.22 32.68 15.39
C LEU A 16 -6.17 31.23 15.97
N LEU A 17 -7.30 30.63 16.33
CA LEU A 17 -7.34 29.25 16.80
C LEU A 17 -8.46 28.44 16.14
N SER A 18 -8.66 28.61 14.85
CA SER A 18 -9.25 27.53 14.05
C SER A 18 -8.11 26.65 13.50
N THR A 19 -7.40 25.98 14.38
CA THR A 19 -6.78 24.70 13.99
C THR A 19 -7.96 23.78 13.70
N THR A 20 -8.33 23.68 12.43
CA THR A 20 -9.12 22.56 11.95
C THR A 20 -8.30 21.33 12.28
N ALA A 21 -8.57 20.70 13.43
CA ALA A 21 -8.16 19.33 13.65
C ALA A 21 -8.71 18.58 12.43
N MET A 22 -7.84 18.12 11.53
CA MET A 22 -8.22 17.17 10.52
C MET A 22 -8.73 15.96 11.29
N SER A 23 -10.06 15.85 11.40
CA SER A 23 -10.69 14.68 11.96
C SER A 23 -10.31 13.53 11.04
N ALA A 24 -9.65 12.52 11.58
CA ALA A 24 -9.43 11.26 10.89
C ALA A 24 -10.80 10.80 10.36
N GLN A 25 -10.93 10.77 9.03
CA GLN A 25 -12.17 10.37 8.39
C GLN A 25 -12.11 8.87 8.14
N ASP A 26 -13.00 8.11 8.75
CA ASP A 26 -13.12 6.67 8.47
C ASP A 26 -13.97 6.46 7.21
N PHE A 27 -13.42 5.74 6.24
CA PHE A 27 -14.11 5.32 5.03
C PHE A 27 -14.27 3.80 5.07
N ASP A 28 -15.47 3.30 4.78
CA ASP A 28 -15.71 1.87 4.61
C ASP A 28 -15.05 1.37 3.32
N GLU A 29 -15.12 2.19 2.26
CA GLU A 29 -14.52 1.90 0.96
C GLU A 29 -14.09 3.19 0.26
N LEU A 30 -13.10 3.06 -0.61
CA LEU A 30 -12.68 4.09 -1.56
C LEU A 30 -12.57 3.50 -2.96
N TRP A 31 -12.83 4.36 -3.95
CA TRP A 31 -12.80 4.02 -5.36
C TRP A 31 -11.93 5.01 -6.11
N ILE A 32 -11.09 4.53 -7.02
CA ILE A 32 -10.39 5.37 -7.96
C ILE A 32 -11.18 5.46 -9.26
N THR A 33 -11.31 6.64 -9.83
CA THR A 33 -12.08 6.93 -11.04
C THR A 33 -11.45 8.08 -11.82
N GLY A 34 -12.08 8.51 -12.90
CA GLY A 34 -11.62 9.62 -13.73
C GLY A 34 -11.16 9.18 -15.10
N THR A 35 -10.73 10.15 -15.91
CA THR A 35 -10.37 9.91 -17.33
C THR A 35 -9.11 9.05 -17.49
N ALA A 36 -8.24 9.03 -16.48
CA ALA A 36 -7.04 8.20 -16.48
C ALA A 36 -7.30 6.72 -16.09
N VAL A 37 -8.47 6.40 -15.50
CA VAL A 37 -8.75 5.05 -14.96
C VAL A 37 -9.43 4.19 -16.01
N PRO A 38 -8.80 3.13 -16.55
CA PRO A 38 -9.40 2.27 -17.55
C PRO A 38 -10.62 1.53 -17.00
N GLY A 39 -11.68 1.45 -17.77
CA GLY A 39 -12.89 0.69 -17.41
C GLY A 39 -13.79 1.35 -16.37
N GLY A 40 -13.53 2.59 -15.97
CA GLY A 40 -14.35 3.34 -15.02
C GLY A 40 -13.89 3.20 -13.57
N ALA A 41 -14.80 3.36 -12.61
CA ALA A 41 -14.48 3.29 -11.19
C ALA A 41 -13.97 1.90 -10.78
N GLN A 42 -12.85 1.88 -10.06
CA GLN A 42 -12.25 0.65 -9.54
C GLN A 42 -12.11 0.74 -8.01
N LYS A 43 -12.53 -0.31 -7.31
CA LYS A 43 -12.44 -0.37 -5.85
C LYS A 43 -10.98 -0.45 -5.42
N MET A 44 -10.61 0.37 -4.44
CA MET A 44 -9.31 0.31 -3.81
C MET A 44 -9.29 -0.80 -2.74
N GLU A 45 -8.16 -1.47 -2.60
CA GLU A 45 -7.95 -2.48 -1.56
C GLU A 45 -7.74 -1.81 -0.20
N ARG A 46 -8.55 -2.16 0.80
CA ARG A 46 -8.32 -1.71 2.19
C ARG A 46 -7.30 -2.61 2.85
N THR A 47 -6.21 -2.04 3.34
CA THR A 47 -5.14 -2.76 4.02
C THR A 47 -5.42 -2.91 5.53
N PRO A 48 -4.82 -3.90 6.21
CA PRO A 48 -5.05 -4.13 7.64
C PRO A 48 -4.65 -2.97 8.57
N ASP A 49 -3.82 -2.05 8.11
CA ASP A 49 -3.45 -0.83 8.83
C ASP A 49 -4.37 0.37 8.51
N GLY A 50 -5.48 0.11 7.80
CA GLY A 50 -6.53 1.09 7.53
C GLY A 50 -6.28 2.01 6.34
N GLN A 51 -5.20 1.80 5.58
CA GLN A 51 -4.97 2.52 4.33
C GLN A 51 -5.79 1.91 3.19
N PHE A 52 -5.94 2.67 2.10
CA PHE A 52 -6.50 2.18 0.84
C PHE A 52 -5.45 2.22 -0.24
N ARG A 53 -5.44 1.20 -1.11
CA ARG A 53 -4.46 1.04 -2.16
C ARG A 53 -5.11 0.74 -3.49
N TYR A 54 -4.70 1.46 -4.52
CA TYR A 54 -4.89 1.10 -5.92
C TYR A 54 -3.57 0.57 -6.50
N ALA A 55 -3.62 -0.42 -7.36
CA ALA A 55 -2.46 -0.92 -8.09
C ALA A 55 -2.90 -1.43 -9.47
N GLY A 56 -2.49 -0.76 -10.53
CA GLY A 56 -2.91 -1.10 -11.88
C GLY A 56 -2.50 -0.09 -12.95
N PRO A 57 -3.02 -0.27 -14.18
CA PRO A 57 -2.72 0.62 -15.29
C PRO A 57 -3.49 1.94 -15.17
N LEU A 58 -2.84 3.04 -15.57
CA LEU A 58 -3.49 4.33 -15.79
C LEU A 58 -3.13 4.86 -17.18
N GLY A 59 -4.10 5.52 -17.82
CA GLY A 59 -3.90 6.35 -19.01
C GLY A 59 -3.55 7.78 -18.66
N GLU A 60 -3.31 8.62 -19.66
CA GLU A 60 -3.21 10.07 -19.47
C GLU A 60 -4.56 10.66 -19.04
N GLY A 61 -4.55 11.66 -18.16
CA GLY A 61 -5.74 12.35 -17.71
C GLY A 61 -5.80 12.60 -16.22
N GLN A 62 -6.99 12.52 -15.64
CA GLN A 62 -7.23 12.74 -14.21
C GLN A 62 -7.59 11.43 -13.52
N ALA A 63 -6.91 11.13 -12.42
CA ALA A 63 -7.29 10.10 -11.47
C ALA A 63 -7.90 10.77 -10.22
N ARG A 64 -9.09 10.34 -9.83
CA ARG A 64 -9.85 10.91 -8.71
C ARG A 64 -10.19 9.81 -7.71
N VAL A 65 -10.27 10.13 -6.46
CA VAL A 65 -10.67 9.19 -5.40
C VAL A 65 -12.03 9.62 -4.84
N GLN A 66 -12.93 8.65 -4.67
CA GLN A 66 -14.29 8.87 -4.19
C GLN A 66 -14.72 7.78 -3.20
N SER A 67 -15.70 8.09 -2.35
CA SER A 67 -16.20 7.20 -1.29
C SER A 67 -17.26 6.21 -1.74
N THR A 68 -17.70 6.23 -2.97
CA THR A 68 -18.74 5.35 -3.52
C THR A 68 -18.38 4.93 -4.95
N GLU A 69 -18.86 3.78 -5.41
CA GLU A 69 -18.62 3.30 -6.78
C GLU A 69 -19.16 4.27 -7.84
N SER A 70 -20.36 4.76 -7.63
CA SER A 70 -21.03 5.72 -8.51
C SER A 70 -21.27 7.03 -7.79
N ALA A 71 -21.03 8.15 -8.46
CA ALA A 71 -21.26 9.46 -7.88
C ALA A 71 -22.72 9.68 -7.49
N GLN A 72 -22.93 10.07 -6.25
CA GLN A 72 -24.23 10.37 -5.63
C GLN A 72 -24.13 11.71 -4.90
N ALA A 73 -25.26 12.24 -4.43
CA ALA A 73 -25.27 13.51 -3.69
C ALA A 73 -24.41 13.50 -2.41
N ALA A 74 -24.28 12.33 -1.76
CA ALA A 74 -23.48 12.14 -0.55
C ALA A 74 -22.06 11.63 -0.81
N THR A 75 -21.66 11.46 -2.07
CA THR A 75 -20.29 11.02 -2.41
C THR A 75 -19.28 12.05 -1.94
N LEU A 76 -18.28 11.60 -1.20
CA LEU A 76 -17.13 12.40 -0.84
C LEU A 76 -16.01 12.17 -1.86
N TRP A 77 -15.46 13.26 -2.35
CA TRP A 77 -14.29 13.29 -3.21
C TRP A 77 -13.07 13.69 -2.40
N LEU A 78 -11.96 13.00 -2.60
CA LEU A 78 -10.70 13.34 -1.97
C LEU A 78 -9.92 14.27 -2.93
N GLN A 79 -10.01 15.57 -2.69
CA GLN A 79 -9.33 16.58 -3.48
C GLN A 79 -7.93 16.79 -2.91
N PRO A 80 -6.85 16.64 -3.70
CA PRO A 80 -5.51 17.02 -3.29
C PRO A 80 -5.45 18.48 -2.81
N ASP A 81 -4.63 18.75 -1.82
CA ASP A 81 -4.40 20.11 -1.29
C ASP A 81 -3.53 20.99 -2.21
N ASP A 82 -2.93 20.39 -3.25
CA ASP A 82 -2.22 21.06 -4.33
C ASP A 82 -3.10 21.11 -5.60
N GLU A 83 -3.30 22.29 -6.16
CA GLU A 83 -4.12 22.48 -7.38
C GLU A 83 -3.51 21.85 -8.63
N ASP A 84 -2.18 21.71 -8.69
CA ASP A 84 -1.42 21.13 -9.79
C ASP A 84 -0.92 19.70 -9.47
N ALA A 85 -1.59 19.04 -8.53
CA ALA A 85 -1.22 17.72 -8.00
C ALA A 85 -0.98 16.70 -9.11
N GLN A 86 0.23 16.15 -9.14
CA GLN A 86 0.60 15.05 -10.01
C GLN A 86 0.30 13.71 -9.33
N PHE A 87 -0.05 12.70 -10.14
CA PHE A 87 -0.26 11.35 -9.61
C PHE A 87 1.01 10.81 -8.95
N VAL A 88 2.16 10.96 -9.59
CA VAL A 88 3.45 10.59 -8.99
C VAL A 88 3.90 11.71 -8.06
N ASN A 89 3.88 11.42 -6.75
CA ASN A 89 4.19 12.38 -5.69
C ASN A 89 4.79 11.67 -4.48
N ASN A 90 5.42 12.43 -3.58
CA ASN A 90 6.07 11.92 -2.36
C ASN A 90 5.16 11.89 -1.12
N GLY A 91 3.86 12.08 -1.33
CA GLY A 91 2.85 12.25 -0.28
C GLY A 91 2.39 13.70 -0.21
N MET A 92 1.07 13.88 -0.22
CA MET A 92 0.40 15.18 -0.11
C MET A 92 -0.87 15.03 0.72
N GLY A 93 -1.35 16.11 1.28
CA GLY A 93 -2.63 16.18 1.96
C GLY A 93 -3.82 16.14 0.98
N TYR A 94 -5.00 15.89 1.50
CA TYR A 94 -6.24 16.04 0.76
C TYR A 94 -7.36 16.59 1.65
N LEU A 95 -8.35 17.17 1.01
CA LEU A 95 -9.60 17.58 1.63
C LEU A 95 -10.74 16.73 1.11
N SER A 96 -11.66 16.34 1.98
CA SER A 96 -12.89 15.67 1.59
C SER A 96 -13.95 16.71 1.25
N THR A 97 -14.56 16.60 0.07
CA THR A 97 -15.56 17.53 -0.42
C THR A 97 -16.70 16.80 -1.11
N THR A 98 -17.90 17.39 -1.11
CA THR A 98 -19.04 16.92 -1.92
C THR A 98 -19.07 17.53 -3.32
N ASP A 99 -18.11 18.39 -3.66
CA ASP A 99 -17.99 18.98 -4.98
C ASP A 99 -17.62 17.90 -6.02
N LYS A 100 -18.55 17.57 -6.88
CA LYS A 100 -18.35 16.60 -7.98
C LYS A 100 -17.29 17.05 -9.00
N ASP A 101 -16.98 18.34 -9.06
CA ASP A 101 -15.99 18.92 -9.97
C ASP A 101 -14.61 19.09 -9.28
N ALA A 102 -14.47 18.56 -8.04
CA ALA A 102 -13.20 18.54 -7.32
C ALA A 102 -12.08 17.96 -8.19
N LYS A 103 -10.94 18.63 -8.21
CA LYS A 103 -9.75 18.22 -8.96
C LYS A 103 -9.21 16.89 -8.45
N GLY A 104 -8.57 16.13 -9.31
CA GLY A 104 -7.86 14.88 -8.98
C GLY A 104 -6.36 15.03 -9.18
N LEU A 105 -5.70 13.89 -9.25
CA LEU A 105 -4.28 13.75 -9.53
C LEU A 105 -4.06 13.69 -11.05
N ALA A 106 -3.19 14.52 -11.61
CA ALA A 106 -2.86 14.50 -13.02
C ALA A 106 -1.93 13.31 -13.35
N VAL A 107 -2.34 12.48 -14.29
CA VAL A 107 -1.52 11.39 -14.85
C VAL A 107 -0.98 11.86 -16.19
N THR A 108 0.32 12.09 -16.30
CA THR A 108 0.96 12.74 -17.44
C THR A 108 1.34 11.79 -18.57
N PHE A 109 1.33 10.48 -18.33
CA PHE A 109 1.56 9.46 -19.35
C PHE A 109 0.90 8.14 -18.99
N ALA A 110 0.58 7.33 -20.00
CA ALA A 110 0.02 6.01 -19.79
C ALA A 110 1.08 4.99 -19.38
N ALA A 111 0.81 4.18 -18.34
CA ALA A 111 1.65 3.05 -17.96
C ALA A 111 0.84 1.96 -17.26
N ASN A 112 1.41 0.73 -17.23
CA ASN A 112 0.72 -0.44 -16.69
C ASN A 112 0.86 -0.57 -15.16
N TYR A 113 1.79 0.13 -14.53
CA TYR A 113 2.19 -0.13 -13.15
C TYR A 113 2.18 1.14 -12.32
N TYR A 114 0.98 1.58 -11.93
CA TYR A 114 0.80 2.66 -10.97
C TYR A 114 0.33 2.12 -9.62
N ARG A 115 0.72 2.78 -8.54
CA ARG A 115 0.15 2.61 -7.20
C ARG A 115 -0.32 3.94 -6.66
N LEU A 116 -1.43 3.90 -5.92
CA LEU A 116 -1.90 5.01 -5.10
C LEU A 116 -2.20 4.47 -3.71
N TYR A 117 -1.64 5.10 -2.71
CA TYR A 117 -1.94 4.87 -1.31
C TYR A 117 -2.71 6.08 -0.77
N VAL A 118 -3.80 5.82 -0.08
CA VAL A 118 -4.57 6.83 0.65
C VAL A 118 -4.58 6.44 2.12
N ASN A 119 -4.10 7.32 2.98
CA ASN A 119 -4.10 7.14 4.42
C ASN A 119 -5.15 8.07 5.08
N PRO A 120 -6.36 7.59 5.38
CA PRO A 120 -7.41 8.42 5.98
C PRO A 120 -7.07 8.91 7.38
N MET A 121 -6.25 8.17 8.14
CA MET A 121 -5.85 8.56 9.49
C MET A 121 -4.93 9.78 9.50
N GLU A 122 -4.11 9.92 8.46
CA GLU A 122 -3.18 11.04 8.30
C GLU A 122 -3.72 12.10 7.32
N GLY A 123 -4.82 11.82 6.62
CA GLY A 123 -5.36 12.69 5.59
C GLY A 123 -4.41 12.89 4.40
N THR A 124 -3.67 11.84 4.03
CA THR A 124 -2.64 11.91 2.98
C THR A 124 -2.88 10.93 1.85
N MET A 125 -2.36 11.25 0.67
CA MET A 125 -2.29 10.37 -0.48
C MET A 125 -0.90 10.41 -1.13
N ARG A 126 -0.42 9.25 -1.60
CA ARG A 126 0.86 9.10 -2.27
C ARG A 126 0.73 8.21 -3.49
N GLY A 127 1.03 8.74 -4.65
CA GLY A 127 1.04 8.01 -5.90
C GLY A 127 2.46 7.78 -6.41
N GLU A 128 2.68 6.63 -7.04
CA GLU A 128 3.96 6.27 -7.63
C GLU A 128 3.81 5.54 -8.96
N LEU A 129 4.80 5.72 -9.84
CA LEU A 129 5.03 4.81 -10.96
C LEU A 129 5.88 3.65 -10.45
N PHE A 130 5.27 2.46 -10.42
CA PHE A 130 5.95 1.27 -9.94
C PHE A 130 6.81 0.66 -11.05
N HIS A 131 8.04 0.30 -10.72
CA HIS A 131 8.95 -0.42 -11.61
C HIS A 131 9.02 -1.88 -11.14
N PRO A 132 8.62 -2.87 -11.98
CA PRO A 132 8.76 -4.28 -11.64
C PRO A 132 10.19 -4.61 -11.21
N TRP A 133 10.32 -5.45 -10.21
CA TRP A 133 11.63 -5.89 -9.74
C TRP A 133 12.22 -6.89 -10.70
N ASN A 134 13.54 -6.96 -10.74
CA ASN A 134 14.27 -7.91 -11.60
C ASN A 134 14.45 -9.28 -10.94
N GLU A 135 14.26 -9.35 -9.62
CA GLU A 135 14.47 -10.56 -8.82
C GLU A 135 13.59 -10.53 -7.57
N LEU A 136 13.29 -11.71 -7.05
CA LEU A 136 12.62 -11.90 -5.78
C LEU A 136 13.13 -13.19 -5.14
N PHE A 137 13.45 -13.15 -3.86
CA PHE A 137 14.02 -14.25 -3.08
C PHE A 137 13.20 -14.58 -1.85
N LEU A 138 13.35 -15.81 -1.40
CA LEU A 138 12.83 -16.34 -0.14
C LEU A 138 14.00 -16.65 0.78
N GLY A 139 14.04 -16.01 1.95
CA GLY A 139 15.02 -16.28 2.99
C GLY A 139 14.37 -16.45 4.36
N GLY A 140 14.96 -17.26 5.22
CA GLY A 140 14.46 -17.42 6.58
C GLY A 140 14.69 -18.77 7.19
N GLY A 141 14.46 -18.87 8.51
CA GLY A 141 14.67 -20.08 9.28
C GLY A 141 13.93 -21.32 8.77
N ALA A 142 12.75 -21.12 8.16
CA ALA A 142 11.99 -22.22 7.56
C ALA A 142 12.52 -22.70 6.21
N THR A 143 13.53 -22.04 5.64
CA THR A 143 14.13 -22.42 4.34
C THR A 143 15.32 -23.34 4.54
N LYS A 144 15.71 -24.07 3.47
CA LYS A 144 16.85 -24.99 3.47
C LYS A 144 18.15 -24.35 4.00
N ASN A 145 18.36 -23.08 3.68
CA ASN A 145 19.61 -22.37 3.99
C ASN A 145 19.47 -21.42 5.21
N GLY A 146 18.32 -21.42 5.88
CA GLY A 146 18.08 -20.56 7.05
C GLY A 146 18.21 -19.07 6.69
N TRP A 147 18.83 -18.31 7.59
CA TRP A 147 19.07 -16.88 7.47
C TRP A 147 20.39 -16.53 6.76
N GLU A 148 20.97 -17.48 6.01
CA GLU A 148 22.22 -17.22 5.31
C GLU A 148 22.02 -16.28 4.11
N LYS A 149 22.67 -15.12 4.19
CA LYS A 149 22.78 -14.16 3.10
C LYS A 149 23.47 -14.84 1.88
N LEU A 150 23.10 -14.44 0.69
CA LEU A 150 23.59 -14.98 -0.59
C LEU A 150 23.31 -16.49 -0.80
N LYS A 151 22.34 -17.02 -0.04
CA LYS A 151 21.83 -18.39 -0.21
C LYS A 151 20.30 -18.43 -0.15
N MET A 152 19.68 -17.30 -0.41
CA MET A 152 18.23 -17.22 -0.51
C MET A 152 17.73 -18.00 -1.73
N GLN A 153 16.49 -18.43 -1.66
CA GLN A 153 15.90 -19.22 -2.74
C GLN A 153 15.19 -18.28 -3.73
N PRO A 154 15.57 -18.30 -5.03
CA PRO A 154 14.96 -17.40 -6.00
C PRO A 154 13.54 -17.81 -6.36
N PHE A 155 12.67 -16.83 -6.56
CA PHE A 155 11.41 -17.00 -7.24
C PHE A 155 11.58 -17.00 -8.76
N THR A 156 10.61 -17.55 -9.45
CA THR A 156 10.50 -17.49 -10.92
C THR A 156 9.49 -16.42 -11.31
N GLN A 157 9.92 -15.44 -12.11
CA GLN A 157 9.05 -14.40 -12.64
C GLN A 157 8.12 -14.95 -13.72
N SER A 158 6.87 -14.53 -13.70
CA SER A 158 5.88 -14.87 -14.72
C SER A 158 6.24 -14.21 -16.06
N LYS A 159 6.11 -14.97 -17.16
CA LYS A 159 6.28 -14.43 -18.51
C LYS A 159 5.09 -13.55 -18.96
N ALA A 160 3.93 -13.72 -18.33
CA ALA A 160 2.71 -12.98 -18.67
C ALA A 160 2.58 -11.66 -17.90
N ASP A 161 3.16 -11.57 -16.70
CA ASP A 161 3.08 -10.39 -15.84
C ASP A 161 4.38 -10.25 -15.05
N ALA A 162 5.16 -9.22 -15.35
CA ALA A 162 6.45 -8.96 -14.70
C ALA A 162 6.36 -8.69 -13.19
N CYS A 163 5.15 -8.44 -12.67
CA CYS A 163 4.94 -8.23 -11.24
C CYS A 163 4.56 -9.51 -10.48
N VAL A 164 4.34 -10.63 -11.19
CA VAL A 164 3.96 -11.91 -10.58
C VAL A 164 5.14 -12.85 -10.50
N TRP A 165 5.35 -13.41 -9.32
CA TRP A 165 6.45 -14.30 -8.99
C TRP A 165 5.94 -15.56 -8.32
N THR A 166 6.51 -16.72 -8.66
CA THR A 166 6.13 -18.01 -8.08
C THR A 166 7.37 -18.73 -7.56
N TRP A 167 7.24 -19.29 -6.38
CA TRP A 167 8.21 -20.20 -5.79
C TRP A 167 7.50 -21.49 -5.37
N GLU A 168 8.15 -22.62 -5.57
CA GLU A 168 7.67 -23.91 -5.09
C GLU A 168 8.84 -24.68 -4.46
N GLY A 169 8.64 -25.19 -3.26
CA GLY A 169 9.67 -25.91 -2.54
C GLY A 169 9.25 -26.34 -1.14
N GLU A 170 10.17 -26.90 -0.41
CA GLU A 170 9.98 -27.32 0.97
C GLU A 170 10.21 -26.14 1.93
N LEU A 171 9.26 -25.91 2.84
CA LEU A 171 9.42 -25.12 4.03
C LEU A 171 9.36 -26.03 5.24
N LYS A 172 10.35 -25.94 6.10
CA LYS A 172 10.49 -26.82 7.25
C LYS A 172 11.09 -26.09 8.43
N ARG A 173 10.54 -26.31 9.61
CA ARG A 173 11.10 -25.80 10.86
C ARG A 173 12.54 -26.28 11.04
N ASN A 174 13.46 -25.35 11.30
CA ASN A 174 14.87 -25.64 11.51
C ASN A 174 15.30 -25.14 12.91
N ASP A 175 15.22 -26.00 13.91
CA ASP A 175 15.53 -25.68 15.30
C ASP A 175 17.02 -25.33 15.57
N LYS A 176 17.87 -25.34 14.55
CA LYS A 176 19.29 -24.95 14.66
C LYS A 176 19.54 -23.45 14.42
N VAL A 177 18.51 -22.71 14.03
CA VAL A 177 18.61 -21.28 13.74
C VAL A 177 17.60 -20.48 14.54
N GLU A 178 17.83 -19.17 14.69
CA GLU A 178 16.85 -18.26 15.24
C GLU A 178 15.59 -18.23 14.38
N GLU A 179 14.43 -18.02 15.00
CA GLU A 179 13.13 -17.99 14.32
C GLU A 179 12.94 -19.14 13.32
N PRO A 180 12.98 -20.40 13.79
CA PRO A 180 13.17 -21.60 12.99
C PRO A 180 12.07 -21.89 11.97
N ASP A 181 10.88 -21.31 12.14
CA ASP A 181 9.68 -21.47 11.31
C ASP A 181 9.33 -20.20 10.54
N ALA A 182 10.19 -19.16 10.63
CA ALA A 182 9.95 -17.87 10.02
C ALA A 182 10.66 -17.71 8.66
N PHE A 183 10.11 -16.83 7.82
CA PHE A 183 10.71 -16.41 6.55
C PHE A 183 10.16 -15.06 6.11
N LYS A 184 10.80 -14.45 5.12
CA LYS A 184 10.37 -13.24 4.42
C LYS A 184 10.81 -13.23 2.96
N PHE A 185 10.37 -12.23 2.22
CA PHE A 185 10.71 -12.05 0.81
C PHE A 185 11.60 -10.83 0.63
N GLU A 186 12.61 -10.96 -0.22
CA GLU A 186 13.60 -9.93 -0.53
C GLU A 186 13.63 -9.67 -2.04
N GLY A 187 13.65 -8.44 -2.45
CA GLY A 187 13.77 -8.04 -3.86
C GLY A 187 15.20 -7.95 -4.36
N VAL A 188 16.16 -8.29 -3.53
CA VAL A 188 17.58 -8.50 -3.84
C VAL A 188 18.11 -9.59 -2.92
N GLU A 189 19.19 -10.29 -3.31
CA GLU A 189 19.80 -11.33 -2.46
C GLU A 189 20.64 -10.72 -1.31
N GLU A 190 20.04 -9.76 -0.60
CA GLU A 190 20.63 -9.00 0.50
C GLU A 190 19.53 -8.59 1.48
N TRP A 191 19.84 -8.54 2.80
CA TRP A 191 18.88 -8.12 3.81
C TRP A 191 18.68 -6.61 3.87
N GLY A 192 17.44 -6.18 4.14
CA GLY A 192 17.13 -4.82 4.55
C GLY A 192 16.96 -3.79 3.42
N GLN A 193 16.88 -4.22 2.16
CA GLN A 193 16.78 -3.28 1.04
C GLN A 193 15.38 -3.19 0.42
N LYS A 194 14.94 -4.25 -0.23
CA LYS A 194 13.61 -4.33 -0.85
C LYS A 194 12.83 -5.45 -0.21
N GLU A 195 12.37 -5.24 1.00
CA GLU A 195 11.71 -6.27 1.80
C GLU A 195 10.20 -6.23 1.63
N LEU A 196 9.59 -7.41 1.58
CA LEU A 196 8.14 -7.59 1.69
C LEU A 196 7.81 -8.24 3.02
N HIS A 197 6.82 -7.68 3.70
CA HIS A 197 6.43 -8.09 5.04
C HIS A 197 4.93 -8.34 5.17
N PRO A 198 4.49 -9.24 6.06
CA PRO A 198 3.09 -9.28 6.48
C PRO A 198 2.76 -8.06 7.34
N PHE A 199 1.49 -7.68 7.41
CA PHE A 199 1.04 -6.58 8.28
C PHE A 199 1.15 -6.90 9.77
N SER A 200 1.00 -8.16 10.15
CA SER A 200 1.12 -8.63 11.55
C SER A 200 2.36 -9.48 11.77
N ALA A 201 2.94 -9.37 12.95
CA ALA A 201 4.04 -10.24 13.36
C ALA A 201 3.57 -11.71 13.45
N ASN A 202 4.42 -12.62 13.00
CA ASN A 202 4.17 -14.07 13.03
C ASN A 202 2.92 -14.51 12.24
N ALA A 203 2.60 -13.80 11.16
CA ALA A 203 1.46 -14.11 10.31
C ALA A 203 1.59 -15.52 9.72
N ASP A 204 0.51 -16.29 9.75
CA ASP A 204 0.46 -17.58 9.09
C ASP A 204 0.38 -17.35 7.57
N ILE A 205 1.33 -17.90 6.82
CA ILE A 205 1.38 -17.71 5.36
C ILE A 205 0.15 -18.24 4.64
N LEU A 206 -0.46 -19.32 5.12
CA LEU A 206 -1.66 -19.91 4.51
C LEU A 206 -2.93 -19.08 4.73
N HIS A 207 -2.91 -18.16 5.70
CA HIS A 207 -4.02 -17.27 6.05
C HIS A 207 -3.71 -15.79 5.77
N THR A 208 -2.64 -15.51 5.03
CA THR A 208 -2.23 -14.15 4.66
C THR A 208 -2.42 -13.94 3.16
N SER A 209 -3.13 -12.90 2.77
CA SER A 209 -3.30 -12.51 1.37
C SER A 209 -2.66 -11.17 1.02
N LEU A 210 -2.50 -10.28 1.99
CA LEU A 210 -1.93 -8.95 1.80
C LEU A 210 -0.54 -8.85 2.44
N LEU A 211 0.32 -8.12 1.78
CA LEU A 211 1.65 -7.79 2.24
C LEU A 211 1.93 -6.30 2.01
N ARG A 212 3.04 -5.82 2.50
CA ARG A 212 3.51 -4.45 2.30
C ARG A 212 5.00 -4.44 1.93
N THR A 213 5.40 -3.44 1.18
CA THR A 213 6.81 -3.16 0.91
C THR A 213 7.40 -2.33 2.05
N GLY A 214 8.47 -2.81 2.66
CA GLY A 214 9.17 -2.11 3.74
C GLY A 214 8.37 -2.00 5.05
N GLY A 215 8.73 -1.04 5.89
CA GLY A 215 8.12 -0.81 7.19
C GLY A 215 8.73 -1.67 8.30
N LYS A 216 7.92 -2.11 9.27
CA LYS A 216 8.40 -2.93 10.38
C LYS A 216 8.80 -4.32 9.90
N ASP A 217 9.97 -4.81 10.30
CA ASP A 217 10.48 -6.16 10.01
C ASP A 217 9.61 -7.23 10.68
N THR A 218 8.51 -7.57 10.04
CA THR A 218 7.60 -8.65 10.40
C THR A 218 7.82 -9.84 9.48
N LYS A 219 7.60 -11.05 9.97
CA LYS A 219 7.87 -12.28 9.22
C LYS A 219 6.65 -13.17 9.17
N TRP A 220 6.51 -13.92 8.07
CA TRP A 220 5.58 -15.05 8.00
C TRP A 220 6.14 -16.22 8.76
N ARG A 221 5.22 -17.10 9.19
CA ARG A 221 5.55 -18.39 9.78
C ARG A 221 4.80 -19.51 9.10
N ILE A 222 5.43 -20.67 9.03
CA ILE A 222 4.76 -21.92 8.72
C ILE A 222 4.18 -22.53 10.01
N ARG A 223 3.04 -23.24 9.86
CA ARG A 223 2.41 -23.99 10.95
C ARG A 223 2.63 -25.50 10.83
N ARG A 224 3.12 -25.94 9.70
CA ARG A 224 3.48 -27.32 9.41
C ARG A 224 4.60 -27.39 8.39
N ASP A 225 5.42 -28.40 8.49
CA ASP A 225 6.45 -28.72 7.50
C ASP A 225 5.80 -29.27 6.22
N GLY A 226 6.46 -29.12 5.09
CA GLY A 226 6.05 -29.69 3.82
C GLY A 226 6.30 -28.80 2.60
N ARG A 227 5.76 -29.22 1.47
CA ARG A 227 5.87 -28.48 0.21
C ARG A 227 4.83 -27.38 0.12
N TYR A 228 5.28 -26.24 -0.35
CA TYR A 228 4.45 -25.03 -0.54
C TYR A 228 4.64 -24.49 -1.94
N ARG A 229 3.58 -23.89 -2.48
CA ARG A 229 3.65 -22.97 -3.61
C ARG A 229 3.27 -21.59 -3.12
N LEU A 230 4.13 -20.61 -3.39
CA LEU A 230 3.92 -19.20 -3.06
C LEU A 230 3.84 -18.41 -4.36
N THR A 231 2.76 -17.65 -4.53
CA THR A 231 2.59 -16.72 -5.65
C THR A 231 2.50 -15.31 -5.08
N VAL A 232 3.43 -14.45 -5.46
CA VAL A 232 3.55 -13.07 -4.99
C VAL A 232 3.28 -12.13 -6.17
N ASN A 233 2.38 -11.15 -5.99
CA ASN A 233 2.25 -10.02 -6.90
C ASN A 233 2.83 -8.79 -6.21
N ILE A 234 4.01 -8.37 -6.65
CA ILE A 234 4.74 -7.26 -6.03
C ILE A 234 4.11 -5.89 -6.32
N LEU A 235 3.37 -5.72 -7.41
CA LEU A 235 2.62 -4.50 -7.71
C LEU A 235 1.41 -4.36 -6.79
N LYS A 236 0.61 -5.42 -6.70
CA LYS A 236 -0.62 -5.46 -5.89
C LYS A 236 -0.32 -5.70 -4.41
N GLU A 237 0.93 -6.01 -4.07
CA GLU A 237 1.36 -6.40 -2.71
C GLU A 237 0.46 -7.48 -2.11
N THR A 238 0.31 -8.56 -2.87
CA THR A 238 -0.48 -9.72 -2.47
C THR A 238 0.35 -11.00 -2.50
N VAL A 239 -0.01 -11.95 -1.65
CA VAL A 239 0.56 -13.29 -1.62
C VAL A 239 -0.55 -14.33 -1.58
N LYS A 240 -0.38 -15.41 -2.34
CA LYS A 240 -1.18 -16.62 -2.23
C LYS A 240 -0.24 -17.77 -1.89
N ALA A 241 -0.54 -18.50 -0.83
CA ALA A 241 0.18 -19.69 -0.44
C ALA A 241 -0.72 -20.93 -0.55
N GLU A 242 -0.17 -22.02 -1.08
CA GLU A 242 -0.81 -23.32 -1.21
C GLU A 242 0.09 -24.36 -0.55
N TYR A 243 -0.46 -25.15 0.36
CA TYR A 243 0.21 -26.33 0.90
C TYR A 243 0.01 -27.52 -0.03
N LEU A 244 1.10 -28.13 -0.48
CA LEU A 244 1.08 -29.22 -1.49
C LEU A 244 1.25 -30.61 -0.88
N GLY A 245 1.43 -30.69 0.45
CA GLY A 245 1.66 -31.98 1.15
C GLY A 245 3.08 -32.08 1.71
N GLU A 246 3.37 -33.25 2.30
CA GLU A 246 4.70 -33.64 2.79
C GLU A 246 5.59 -34.15 1.66
#